data_f2cfadaf539e0ffae54673391ff9ecdc
#
_entry.id   f2cfadaf539e0ffae54673391ff9ecdc
#
_cell.length_a   1.000
_cell.length_b   1.000
_cell.length_c   1.000
_cell.angle_alpha   90.00
_cell.angle_beta   90.00
_cell.angle_gamma   90.00
#
_symmetry.space_group_name_H-M   'P 1'
#
loop_
_entity.id
_entity.type
_entity.pdbx_description
1 polymer ?
#
loop_
_entity_poly.entity_id
_entity_poly.type
_entity_poly.pdbx_seq_one_letter_code
_entity_poly.pdbx_strand_id
1 'polypeptide(L)'
;ETKTEDKSFPVAEIEAAGFKFSQDIVWQKQNGTGFHADRFRRIHEHAVMFYRGPWKDVFKNPQTTPDATAKTVRRKTRPTHTGHIDAGHYVSEDGGPRLMRSVIEVSNTHGYAVHPTQKPEGIIEPLLAYSTPPGGKVLDPFFGSGTTGVVCQRLGFDCVGIEVSPEYYAIAERRLWPEDFQQAAE
;
A
#
# COMPACT_ATOMS: atom_id res chain seq x y z
N GLU A 1 -6.30 26.79 -23.76
CA GLU A 1 -5.05 26.31 -23.11
C GLU A 1 -5.42 25.79 -21.74
N THR A 2 -5.65 24.48 -21.63
CA THR A 2 -5.77 23.82 -20.33
C THR A 2 -4.37 23.70 -19.75
N LYS A 3 -4.07 24.50 -18.73
CA LYS A 3 -2.89 24.28 -17.89
C LYS A 3 -2.90 22.83 -17.44
N THR A 4 -1.93 22.06 -17.90
CA THR A 4 -1.59 20.77 -17.29
C THR A 4 -1.12 21.08 -15.88
N GLU A 5 -2.02 20.96 -14.91
CA GLU A 5 -1.62 20.96 -13.50
C GLU A 5 -0.53 19.89 -13.34
N ASP A 6 0.61 20.32 -12.87
CA ASP A 6 1.69 19.41 -12.48
C ASP A 6 1.15 18.49 -11.40
N LYS A 7 0.88 17.24 -11.79
CA LYS A 7 0.37 16.19 -10.88
C LYS A 7 1.52 15.52 -10.11
N SER A 8 2.61 16.28 -9.86
CA SER A 8 3.65 15.83 -8.96
C SER A 8 3.07 15.64 -7.55
N PHE A 9 3.51 14.61 -6.87
CA PHE A 9 3.10 14.35 -5.50
C PHE A 9 3.57 15.51 -4.61
N PRO A 10 2.73 16.11 -3.74
CA PRO A 10 3.05 17.33 -2.98
C PRO A 10 4.00 17.03 -1.80
N VAL A 11 5.19 16.52 -2.11
CA VAL A 11 6.18 16.12 -1.09
C VAL A 11 6.57 17.29 -0.22
N ALA A 12 6.80 18.47 -0.83
CA ALA A 12 7.25 19.65 -0.09
C ALA A 12 6.21 20.13 0.94
N GLU A 13 4.93 20.09 0.60
CA GLU A 13 3.84 20.46 1.51
C GLU A 13 3.71 19.48 2.67
N ILE A 14 3.88 18.19 2.40
CA ILE A 14 3.84 17.14 3.42
C ILE A 14 5.04 17.26 4.36
N GLU A 15 6.24 17.53 3.81
CA GLU A 15 7.43 17.77 4.61
C GLU A 15 7.33 19.06 5.45
N ALA A 16 6.75 20.11 4.90
CA ALA A 16 6.47 21.35 5.64
C ALA A 16 5.48 21.11 6.80
N ALA A 17 4.59 20.13 6.70
CA ALA A 17 3.71 19.70 7.79
C ALA A 17 4.43 18.80 8.84
N GLY A 18 5.75 18.64 8.74
CA GLY A 18 6.59 17.91 9.70
C GLY A 18 6.67 16.39 9.46
N PHE A 19 6.25 15.93 8.28
CA PHE A 19 6.47 14.55 7.87
C PHE A 19 7.81 14.41 7.12
N LYS A 20 8.33 13.21 7.08
CA LYS A 20 9.55 12.86 6.35
C LYS A 20 9.25 11.75 5.35
N PHE A 21 9.76 11.89 4.15
CA PHE A 21 9.66 10.84 3.13
C PHE A 21 10.43 9.59 3.58
N SER A 22 9.85 8.43 3.37
CA SER A 22 10.47 7.13 3.65
C SER A 22 10.76 6.36 2.37
N GLN A 23 9.71 5.97 1.66
CA GLN A 23 9.83 5.13 0.48
C GLN A 23 8.62 5.27 -0.43
N ASP A 24 8.81 4.87 -1.68
CA ASP A 24 7.81 4.76 -2.71
C ASP A 24 7.56 3.29 -3.03
N ILE A 25 6.30 2.90 -3.04
CA ILE A 25 5.84 1.57 -3.41
C ILE A 25 5.01 1.70 -4.69
N VAL A 26 5.30 0.89 -5.68
CA VAL A 26 4.60 0.86 -6.96
C VAL A 26 3.63 -0.31 -6.98
N TRP A 27 2.34 -0.01 -7.09
CA TRP A 27 1.35 -1.01 -7.43
C TRP A 27 1.31 -1.19 -8.95
N GLN A 28 1.76 -2.33 -9.44
CA GLN A 28 1.66 -2.72 -10.84
C GLN A 28 0.32 -3.42 -11.08
N LYS A 29 -0.45 -2.89 -12.03
CA LYS A 29 -1.75 -3.41 -12.46
C LYS A 29 -1.58 -4.33 -13.66
N GLN A 30 -2.48 -5.28 -13.84
CA GLN A 30 -2.50 -6.11 -15.06
C GLN A 30 -2.88 -5.29 -16.31
N ASN A 31 -3.85 -4.38 -16.14
CA ASN A 31 -4.36 -3.56 -17.23
C ASN A 31 -4.18 -2.07 -16.92
N GLY A 32 -3.63 -1.35 -17.88
CA GLY A 32 -3.50 0.11 -17.79
C GLY A 32 -4.79 0.83 -18.14
N THR A 33 -4.95 2.03 -17.59
CA THR A 33 -5.96 3.00 -18.02
C THR A 33 -5.36 3.90 -19.09
N GLY A 34 -6.12 4.19 -20.13
CA GLY A 34 -5.76 5.12 -21.20
C GLY A 34 -5.73 4.46 -22.58
N PHE A 35 -6.46 5.05 -23.50
CA PHE A 35 -6.59 4.61 -24.88
C PHE A 35 -5.71 5.43 -25.84
N HIS A 36 -4.69 6.11 -25.31
CA HIS A 36 -3.78 6.89 -26.12
C HIS A 36 -2.77 6.00 -26.82
N ALA A 37 -2.60 6.21 -28.14
CA ALA A 37 -1.65 5.46 -28.96
C ALA A 37 -0.29 6.17 -29.09
N ASP A 38 -0.18 7.41 -28.58
CA ASP A 38 0.96 8.33 -28.75
C ASP A 38 1.92 8.36 -27.55
N ARG A 39 1.67 7.55 -26.53
CA ARG A 39 2.46 7.52 -25.29
C ARG A 39 2.47 6.15 -24.63
N PHE A 40 3.34 5.96 -23.65
CA PHE A 40 3.38 4.74 -22.84
C PHE A 40 2.08 4.57 -22.05
N ARG A 41 1.56 3.33 -22.03
CA ARG A 41 0.39 2.97 -21.23
C ARG A 41 0.76 2.97 -19.75
N ARG A 42 0.06 3.74 -18.95
CA ARG A 42 0.24 3.75 -17.49
C ARG A 42 -0.43 2.54 -16.87
N ILE A 43 0.38 1.61 -16.35
CA ILE A 43 -0.07 0.36 -15.71
C ILE A 43 0.24 0.32 -14.22
N HIS A 44 0.50 1.45 -13.60
CA HIS A 44 0.89 1.50 -12.19
C HIS A 44 0.27 2.70 -11.45
N GLU A 45 0.22 2.55 -10.13
CA GLU A 45 -0.02 3.64 -9.17
C GLU A 45 1.07 3.63 -8.11
N HIS A 46 1.27 4.78 -7.45
CA HIS A 46 2.24 4.92 -6.37
C HIS A 46 1.54 4.98 -5.01
N ALA A 47 2.11 4.31 -4.03
CA ALA A 47 1.82 4.48 -2.63
C ALA A 47 3.08 5.04 -1.96
N VAL A 48 3.02 6.28 -1.49
CA VAL A 48 4.18 6.97 -0.92
C VAL A 48 4.07 6.99 0.58
N MET A 49 5.11 6.51 1.25
CA MET A 49 5.15 6.45 2.71
C MET A 49 5.87 7.66 3.28
N PHE A 50 5.20 8.32 4.21
CA PHE A 50 5.76 9.34 5.08
C PHE A 50 5.67 8.93 6.54
N TYR A 51 6.52 9.49 7.38
CA TYR A 51 6.54 9.22 8.82
C TYR A 51 6.84 10.49 9.62
N ARG A 52 6.60 10.45 10.93
CA ARG A 52 6.95 11.53 11.88
C ARG A 52 7.92 11.03 12.93
N GLY A 53 8.70 11.94 13.47
CA GLY A 53 9.65 11.67 14.56
C GLY A 53 10.96 11.02 14.08
N PRO A 54 11.72 10.41 14.99
CA PRO A 54 12.93 9.66 14.67
C PRO A 54 12.60 8.31 14.01
N TRP A 55 13.31 7.96 12.97
CA TRP A 55 13.10 6.70 12.24
C TRP A 55 13.19 5.43 13.11
N LYS A 56 14.06 5.47 14.13
CA LYS A 56 14.23 4.36 15.08
C LYS A 56 12.96 4.03 15.88
N ASP A 57 12.12 5.05 16.11
CA ASP A 57 10.91 4.94 16.92
C ASP A 57 9.66 4.63 16.07
N VAL A 58 9.80 4.66 14.73
CA VAL A 58 8.71 4.28 13.81
C VAL A 58 8.53 2.77 13.85
N PHE A 59 7.30 2.30 14.06
CA PHE A 59 6.97 0.87 13.91
C PHE A 59 7.18 0.43 12.46
N LYS A 60 7.81 -0.71 12.28
CA LYS A 60 8.07 -1.34 10.99
C LYS A 60 8.03 -2.85 11.14
N ASN A 61 7.18 -3.49 10.36
CA ASN A 61 7.10 -4.94 10.26
C ASN A 61 7.37 -5.36 8.81
N PRO A 62 8.65 -5.61 8.43
CA PRO A 62 9.00 -5.96 7.06
C PRO A 62 8.27 -7.20 6.57
N GLN A 63 7.53 -7.06 5.49
CA GLN A 63 6.75 -8.14 4.87
C GLN A 63 7.66 -9.00 3.98
N THR A 64 7.36 -10.29 3.87
CA THR A 64 8.10 -11.23 3.04
C THR A 64 7.19 -11.96 2.07
N THR A 65 7.76 -12.40 0.95
CA THR A 65 7.14 -13.29 -0.03
C THR A 65 7.88 -14.64 -0.05
N PRO A 66 7.18 -15.79 -0.27
CA PRO A 66 7.80 -17.11 -0.25
C PRO A 66 8.39 -17.47 -1.63
N ASP A 67 9.18 -16.57 -2.21
CA ASP A 67 9.71 -16.70 -3.57
C ASP A 67 11.23 -16.44 -3.65
N ALA A 68 11.95 -16.67 -2.57
CA ALA A 68 13.40 -16.62 -2.61
C ALA A 68 13.94 -17.71 -3.54
N THR A 69 15.02 -17.40 -4.24
CA THR A 69 15.82 -18.39 -4.97
C THR A 69 17.04 -18.78 -4.14
N ALA A 70 17.44 -20.03 -4.22
CA ALA A 70 18.64 -20.53 -3.52
C ALA A 70 19.86 -19.71 -3.95
N LYS A 71 20.47 -19.04 -2.98
CA LYS A 71 21.61 -18.17 -3.23
C LYS A 71 22.49 -18.01 -2.00
N THR A 72 23.79 -18.17 -2.20
CA THR A 72 24.79 -17.77 -1.21
C THR A 72 25.41 -16.46 -1.64
N VAL A 73 25.25 -15.43 -0.83
CA VAL A 73 25.81 -14.11 -1.10
C VAL A 73 26.84 -13.75 -0.06
N ARG A 74 28.06 -13.52 -0.52
CA ARG A 74 29.11 -12.88 0.28
C ARG A 74 29.23 -11.43 -0.17
N ARG A 75 28.79 -10.52 0.69
CA ARG A 75 28.88 -9.10 0.44
C ARG A 75 30.23 -8.58 0.94
N LYS A 76 31.03 -8.04 0.02
CA LYS A 76 32.18 -7.22 0.39
C LYS A 76 31.71 -5.83 0.81
N THR A 77 32.54 -5.08 1.56
CA THR A 77 32.30 -3.66 1.83
C THR A 77 32.02 -2.91 0.53
N ARG A 78 30.98 -2.08 0.53
CA ARG A 78 30.60 -1.31 -0.65
C ARG A 78 31.36 0.02 -0.73
N PRO A 79 31.53 0.57 -1.95
CA PRO A 79 32.02 1.94 -2.14
C PRO A 79 31.18 2.95 -1.37
N THR A 80 31.82 4.02 -0.90
CA THR A 80 31.21 5.05 -0.04
C THR A 80 30.00 5.77 -0.66
N HIS A 81 29.91 5.85 -1.99
CA HIS A 81 28.77 6.49 -2.68
C HIS A 81 27.45 5.70 -2.57
N THR A 82 27.47 4.45 -2.11
CA THR A 82 26.24 3.63 -1.87
C THR A 82 25.84 3.58 -0.40
N GLY A 83 26.42 4.44 0.45
CA GLY A 83 26.28 4.38 1.89
C GLY A 83 27.17 3.31 2.55
N HIS A 84 27.33 3.40 3.86
CA HIS A 84 28.10 2.41 4.62
C HIS A 84 27.29 1.13 4.75
N ILE A 85 27.74 0.07 4.12
CA ILE A 85 27.15 -1.27 4.25
C ILE A 85 28.28 -2.22 4.59
N ASP A 86 28.21 -2.79 5.77
CA ASP A 86 29.18 -3.77 6.26
C ASP A 86 29.24 -5.02 5.38
N ALA A 87 30.39 -5.68 5.42
CA ALA A 87 30.53 -7.00 4.85
C ALA A 87 29.53 -7.97 5.51
N GLY A 88 28.90 -8.79 4.71
CA GLY A 88 27.87 -9.72 5.19
C GLY A 88 27.82 -10.99 4.37
N HIS A 89 27.28 -12.01 5.00
CA HIS A 89 27.01 -13.29 4.35
C HIS A 89 25.56 -13.66 4.64
N TYR A 90 24.81 -14.03 3.60
CA TYR A 90 23.50 -14.65 3.79
C TYR A 90 23.29 -15.81 2.80
N VAL A 91 22.49 -16.76 3.23
CA VAL A 91 22.04 -17.88 2.42
C VAL A 91 20.52 -17.81 2.32
N SER A 92 20.00 -17.99 1.13
CA SER A 92 18.57 -18.19 0.90
C SER A 92 18.32 -19.56 0.27
N GLU A 93 17.15 -20.12 0.52
CA GLU A 93 16.68 -21.38 -0.04
C GLU A 93 15.55 -21.12 -1.04
N ASP A 94 15.35 -22.02 -1.99
CA ASP A 94 14.25 -21.93 -2.95
C ASP A 94 12.89 -21.98 -2.22
N GLY A 95 12.01 -21.05 -2.55
CA GLY A 95 10.72 -20.91 -1.90
C GLY A 95 10.77 -20.36 -0.46
N GLY A 96 11.96 -20.02 0.04
CA GLY A 96 12.11 -19.40 1.35
C GLY A 96 11.60 -17.94 1.39
N PRO A 97 11.61 -17.33 2.59
CA PRO A 97 11.16 -15.95 2.75
C PRO A 97 12.14 -14.98 2.09
N ARG A 98 11.61 -14.06 1.31
CA ARG A 98 12.33 -12.93 0.72
C ARG A 98 11.62 -11.63 1.08
N LEU A 99 12.37 -10.60 1.44
CA LEU A 99 11.81 -9.27 1.67
C LEU A 99 10.95 -8.85 0.46
N MET A 100 9.70 -8.47 0.72
CA MET A 100 8.77 -8.00 -0.31
C MET A 100 9.38 -6.83 -1.09
N ARG A 101 9.18 -6.85 -2.40
CA ARG A 101 9.71 -5.80 -3.28
C ARG A 101 8.81 -4.57 -3.25
N SER A 102 9.40 -3.41 -3.53
CA SER A 102 8.65 -2.15 -3.64
C SER A 102 7.76 -2.08 -4.89
N VAL A 103 7.88 -3.00 -5.83
CA VAL A 103 6.91 -3.19 -6.93
C VAL A 103 6.06 -4.39 -6.58
N ILE A 104 4.77 -4.15 -6.34
CA ILE A 104 3.78 -5.14 -5.94
C ILE A 104 2.81 -5.33 -7.09
N GLU A 105 2.74 -6.54 -7.62
CA GLU A 105 1.81 -6.91 -8.69
C GLU A 105 0.53 -7.47 -8.09
N VAL A 106 -0.56 -6.73 -8.26
CA VAL A 106 -1.91 -7.13 -7.82
C VAL A 106 -2.90 -6.76 -8.90
N SER A 107 -3.76 -7.71 -9.25
CA SER A 107 -4.86 -7.47 -10.19
C SER A 107 -5.78 -6.37 -9.66
N ASN A 108 -6.22 -5.50 -10.55
CA ASN A 108 -7.23 -4.52 -10.21
C ASN A 108 -8.60 -5.20 -9.93
N THR A 109 -9.51 -4.45 -9.35
CA THR A 109 -10.84 -4.93 -8.94
C THR A 109 -11.88 -4.92 -10.09
N HIS A 110 -11.43 -4.87 -11.37
CA HIS A 110 -12.34 -4.86 -12.51
C HIS A 110 -13.27 -6.08 -12.51
N GLY A 111 -14.57 -5.80 -12.69
CA GLY A 111 -15.62 -6.82 -12.76
C GLY A 111 -16.34 -7.09 -11.42
N TYR A 112 -15.75 -6.73 -10.28
CA TYR A 112 -16.40 -6.85 -8.95
C TYR A 112 -16.28 -5.58 -8.09
N ALA A 113 -15.68 -4.51 -8.62
CA ALA A 113 -15.59 -3.25 -7.92
C ALA A 113 -16.98 -2.63 -7.75
N VAL A 114 -17.29 -2.24 -6.52
CA VAL A 114 -18.52 -1.50 -6.16
C VAL A 114 -18.27 0.01 -6.05
N HIS A 115 -17.02 0.43 -6.28
CA HIS A 115 -16.61 1.83 -6.30
C HIS A 115 -15.61 2.06 -7.45
N PRO A 116 -15.70 3.17 -8.21
CA PRO A 116 -14.88 3.41 -9.40
C PRO A 116 -13.36 3.37 -9.16
N THR A 117 -12.93 3.79 -7.98
CA THR A 117 -11.51 3.82 -7.59
C THR A 117 -11.16 2.82 -6.49
N GLN A 118 -11.95 1.75 -6.34
CA GLN A 118 -11.71 0.72 -5.34
C GLN A 118 -10.30 0.13 -5.48
N LYS A 119 -9.56 0.15 -4.38
CA LYS A 119 -8.25 -0.49 -4.32
C LYS A 119 -8.39 -1.98 -3.99
N PRO A 120 -7.60 -2.86 -4.59
CA PRO A 120 -7.58 -4.27 -4.20
C PRO A 120 -6.97 -4.45 -2.80
N GLU A 121 -7.52 -5.38 -2.04
CA GLU A 121 -7.04 -5.69 -0.69
C GLU A 121 -5.56 -6.10 -0.69
N GLY A 122 -5.12 -6.82 -1.72
CA GLY A 122 -3.75 -7.29 -1.84
C GLY A 122 -2.67 -6.20 -1.92
N ILE A 123 -3.04 -4.94 -2.21
CA ILE A 123 -2.10 -3.82 -2.07
C ILE A 123 -2.22 -3.15 -0.70
N ILE A 124 -3.42 -3.06 -0.13
CA ILE A 124 -3.66 -2.40 1.16
C ILE A 124 -3.08 -3.24 2.31
N GLU A 125 -3.25 -4.56 2.25
CA GLU A 125 -2.83 -5.48 3.31
C GLU A 125 -1.33 -5.38 3.67
N PRO A 126 -0.38 -5.54 2.74
CA PRO A 126 1.04 -5.45 3.08
C PRO A 126 1.45 -4.06 3.56
N LEU A 127 0.79 -3.00 3.10
CA LEU A 127 1.07 -1.64 3.56
C LEU A 127 0.65 -1.44 5.02
N LEU A 128 -0.55 -1.90 5.39
CA LEU A 128 -1.04 -1.83 6.76
C LEU A 128 -0.25 -2.76 7.69
N ALA A 129 0.00 -4.01 7.27
CA ALA A 129 0.77 -4.96 8.05
C ALA A 129 2.20 -4.48 8.33
N TYR A 130 2.81 -3.72 7.38
CA TYR A 130 4.12 -3.11 7.57
C TYR A 130 4.11 -1.97 8.57
N SER A 131 3.10 -1.07 8.52
CA SER A 131 3.12 0.24 9.16
C SER A 131 2.32 0.33 10.45
N THR A 132 1.47 -0.66 10.75
CA THR A 132 0.55 -0.62 11.90
C THR A 132 0.94 -1.68 12.93
N PRO A 133 1.20 -1.29 14.19
CA PRO A 133 1.49 -2.26 15.25
C PRO A 133 0.25 -3.11 15.58
N PRO A 134 0.41 -4.31 16.18
CA PRO A 134 -0.72 -5.12 16.66
C PRO A 134 -1.67 -4.30 17.54
N GLY A 135 -2.99 -4.36 17.25
CA GLY A 135 -4.00 -3.55 17.92
C GLY A 135 -3.91 -2.04 17.65
N GLY A 136 -3.16 -1.65 16.62
CA GLY A 136 -3.00 -0.25 16.22
C GLY A 136 -4.24 0.31 15.55
N LYS A 137 -4.27 1.65 15.40
CA LYS A 137 -5.39 2.39 14.81
C LYS A 137 -5.02 2.91 13.43
N VAL A 138 -5.94 2.74 12.49
CA VAL A 138 -5.83 3.21 11.12
C VAL A 138 -6.89 4.28 10.87
N LEU A 139 -6.50 5.40 10.27
CA LEU A 139 -7.41 6.42 9.78
C LEU A 139 -7.35 6.43 8.26
N ASP A 140 -8.50 6.27 7.62
CA ASP A 140 -8.68 6.47 6.18
C ASP A 140 -9.67 7.62 5.93
N PRO A 141 -9.18 8.82 5.58
CA PRO A 141 -10.02 9.98 5.36
C PRO A 141 -10.75 9.98 4.01
N PHE A 142 -10.52 8.97 3.15
CA PHE A 142 -11.16 8.79 1.85
C PHE A 142 -11.63 7.35 1.67
N PHE A 143 -12.51 6.93 2.58
CA PHE A 143 -12.82 5.52 2.82
C PHE A 143 -13.42 4.77 1.63
N GLY A 144 -14.18 5.48 0.78
CA GLY A 144 -14.82 4.90 -0.40
C GLY A 144 -15.71 3.70 -0.04
N SER A 145 -15.45 2.58 -0.69
CA SER A 145 -16.16 1.31 -0.42
C SER A 145 -15.58 0.50 0.76
N GLY A 146 -14.75 1.09 1.61
CA GLY A 146 -14.30 0.48 2.86
C GLY A 146 -13.22 -0.60 2.74
N THR A 147 -12.42 -0.63 1.68
CA THR A 147 -11.38 -1.66 1.53
C THR A 147 -10.37 -1.65 2.67
N THR A 148 -9.96 -0.46 3.13
CA THR A 148 -9.08 -0.31 4.30
C THR A 148 -9.70 -0.93 5.55
N GLY A 149 -10.99 -0.71 5.79
CA GLY A 149 -11.72 -1.28 6.92
C GLY A 149 -11.77 -2.81 6.89
N VAL A 150 -12.07 -3.39 5.72
CA VAL A 150 -12.08 -4.86 5.53
C VAL A 150 -10.71 -5.47 5.86
N VAL A 151 -9.63 -4.82 5.41
CA VAL A 151 -8.27 -5.28 5.71
C VAL A 151 -7.94 -5.11 7.20
N CYS A 152 -8.35 -3.99 7.81
CA CYS A 152 -8.17 -3.77 9.26
C CYS A 152 -8.86 -4.84 10.09
N GLN A 153 -10.11 -5.21 9.79
CA GLN A 153 -10.84 -6.29 10.47
C GLN A 153 -10.07 -7.61 10.38
N ARG A 154 -9.56 -7.97 9.20
CA ARG A 154 -8.79 -9.19 8.99
C ARG A 154 -7.47 -9.21 9.77
N LEU A 155 -6.80 -8.06 9.88
CA LEU A 155 -5.52 -7.92 10.58
C LEU A 155 -5.66 -7.62 12.09
N GLY A 156 -6.88 -7.42 12.60
CA GLY A 156 -7.13 -7.08 13.99
C GLY A 156 -6.73 -5.66 14.38
N PHE A 157 -6.87 -4.70 13.46
CA PHE A 157 -6.62 -3.28 13.69
C PHE A 157 -7.94 -2.52 13.88
N ASP A 158 -7.92 -1.50 14.73
CA ASP A 158 -9.00 -0.51 14.80
C ASP A 158 -8.96 0.36 13.53
N CYS A 159 -10.13 0.68 12.97
CA CYS A 159 -10.22 1.53 11.79
C CYS A 159 -11.24 2.66 12.00
N VAL A 160 -10.84 3.87 11.60
CA VAL A 160 -11.75 5.00 11.45
C VAL A 160 -11.74 5.39 9.97
N GLY A 161 -12.88 5.23 9.31
CA GLY A 161 -13.09 5.63 7.92
C GLY A 161 -13.94 6.89 7.83
N ILE A 162 -13.60 7.79 6.90
CA ILE A 162 -14.39 8.99 6.59
C ILE A 162 -14.77 8.90 5.12
N GLU A 163 -16.08 8.99 4.84
CA GLU A 163 -16.63 9.01 3.49
C GLU A 163 -17.71 10.08 3.39
N VAL A 164 -17.59 10.95 2.39
CA VAL A 164 -18.51 12.08 2.18
C VAL A 164 -19.78 11.68 1.44
N SER A 165 -19.69 10.62 0.59
CA SER A 165 -20.85 10.12 -0.16
C SER A 165 -21.66 9.15 0.70
N PRO A 166 -22.95 9.45 0.99
CA PRO A 166 -23.80 8.50 1.71
C PRO A 166 -23.98 7.16 1.00
N GLU A 167 -23.91 7.16 -0.34
CA GLU A 167 -24.00 5.95 -1.15
C GLU A 167 -22.80 5.04 -0.92
N TYR A 168 -21.58 5.59 -0.99
CA TYR A 168 -20.37 4.81 -0.75
C TYR A 168 -20.22 4.42 0.72
N TYR A 169 -20.65 5.27 1.64
CA TYR A 169 -20.72 4.94 3.05
C TYR A 169 -21.60 3.70 3.29
N ALA A 170 -22.80 3.66 2.73
CA ALA A 170 -23.69 2.50 2.84
C ALA A 170 -23.10 1.23 2.20
N ILE A 171 -22.32 1.36 1.13
CA ILE A 171 -21.59 0.24 0.54
C ILE A 171 -20.51 -0.27 1.50
N ALA A 172 -19.75 0.63 2.11
CA ALA A 172 -18.72 0.28 3.08
C ALA A 172 -19.31 -0.44 4.30
N GLU A 173 -20.41 0.06 4.84
CA GLU A 173 -21.13 -0.59 5.95
C GLU A 173 -21.54 -2.01 5.61
N ARG A 174 -22.16 -2.26 4.46
CA ARG A 174 -22.54 -3.62 4.04
C ARG A 174 -21.36 -4.57 3.89
N ARG A 175 -20.21 -4.06 3.49
CA ARG A 175 -18.98 -4.87 3.37
C ARG A 175 -18.36 -5.20 4.73
N LEU A 176 -18.46 -4.29 5.68
CA LEU A 176 -17.88 -4.45 7.01
C LEU A 176 -18.78 -5.24 7.95
N TRP A 177 -20.10 -5.07 7.84
CA TRP A 177 -21.10 -5.71 8.70
C TRP A 177 -22.23 -6.35 7.87
N PRO A 178 -21.93 -7.37 7.07
CA PRO A 178 -22.94 -7.98 6.18
C PRO A 178 -24.12 -8.60 6.94
N GLU A 179 -23.93 -9.02 8.17
CA GLU A 179 -24.96 -9.66 9.00
C GLU A 179 -26.06 -8.67 9.44
N ASP A 180 -25.70 -7.41 9.70
CA ASP A 180 -26.65 -6.38 10.10
C ASP A 180 -27.67 -6.07 9.00
N PHE A 181 -27.31 -6.29 7.74
CA PHE A 181 -28.17 -6.07 6.58
C PHE A 181 -29.02 -7.29 6.20
N GLN A 182 -28.65 -8.50 6.65
CA GLN A 182 -29.47 -9.70 6.46
C GLN A 182 -30.66 -9.71 7.41
N GLN A 183 -30.48 -9.25 8.66
CA GLN A 183 -31.56 -9.18 9.66
C GLN A 183 -32.62 -8.08 9.37
N ALA A 184 -32.24 -7.04 8.62
CA ALA A 184 -33.18 -5.96 8.25
C ALA A 184 -34.05 -6.30 7.02
N ALA A 185 -33.80 -7.42 6.34
CA ALA A 185 -34.50 -7.87 5.14
C ALA A 185 -35.53 -9.00 5.42
N GLU A 186 -35.61 -9.49 6.65
CA GLU A 186 -36.63 -10.41 7.18
C GLU A 186 -37.73 -9.64 7.92
#